data_270777046efbb9986eb2a4cfdfcf823d
#
_entry.id   270777046efbb9986eb2a4cfdfcf823d
#
_cell.length_a   1.000
_cell.length_b   1.000
_cell.length_c   1.000
_cell.angle_alpha   90.00
_cell.angle_beta   90.00
_cell.angle_gamma   90.00
#
_symmetry.space_group_name_H-M   'P 1'
#
loop_
_entity.id
_entity.type
_entity.pdbx_description
1 polymer ?
#
loop_
_entity_poly.entity_id
_entity_poly.type
_entity_poly.pdbx_seq_one_letter_code
_entity_poly.pdbx_strand_id
1 'polypeptide(L)'
;NYAGVAFLQKTFPARTVISFELNKSDTEPRDNALHLDCCFQPIGNNQAVIYPGGFKSEDDVQFLMNYFGEENIIEITRDEMYAMNSNLFSISHDVIVSEKGFTRLNTELRRRGFTVEEIPYAEIAKMEGLLRCSTLPLRRK
;
A
#
# COMPACT_ATOMS: atom_id res chain seq x y z
N ASN A 1 -3.80 -17.93 2.86
CA ASN A 1 -3.50 -19.31 2.47
C ASN A 1 -4.27 -19.68 1.19
N TYR A 2 -3.91 -20.77 0.52
CA TYR A 2 -4.52 -21.19 -0.74
C TYR A 2 -6.04 -21.42 -0.66
N ALA A 3 -6.57 -21.86 0.48
CA ALA A 3 -8.01 -22.05 0.66
C ALA A 3 -8.76 -20.71 0.61
N GLY A 4 -8.19 -19.65 1.20
CA GLY A 4 -8.74 -18.30 1.12
C GLY A 4 -8.71 -17.73 -0.31
N VAL A 5 -7.64 -17.95 -1.05
CA VAL A 5 -7.54 -17.56 -2.47
C VAL A 5 -8.62 -18.27 -3.29
N ALA A 6 -8.74 -19.59 -3.13
CA ALA A 6 -9.75 -20.39 -3.82
C ALA A 6 -11.18 -19.95 -3.47
N PHE A 7 -11.44 -19.63 -2.20
CA PHE A 7 -12.72 -19.11 -1.75
C PHE A 7 -13.06 -17.76 -2.42
N LEU A 8 -12.11 -16.82 -2.44
CA LEU A 8 -12.31 -15.51 -3.08
C LEU A 8 -12.51 -15.65 -4.58
N GLN A 9 -11.72 -16.50 -5.27
CA GLN A 9 -11.88 -16.73 -6.70
C GLN A 9 -13.25 -17.33 -7.03
N LYS A 10 -13.74 -18.24 -6.20
CA LYS A 10 -15.08 -18.83 -6.35
C LYS A 10 -16.18 -17.80 -6.08
N THR A 11 -15.99 -16.91 -5.10
CA THR A 11 -16.97 -15.88 -4.71
C THR A 11 -17.05 -14.78 -5.75
N PHE A 12 -15.94 -14.45 -6.40
CA PHE A 12 -15.84 -13.39 -7.41
C PHE A 12 -15.32 -13.95 -8.74
N PRO A 13 -16.11 -14.77 -9.47
CA PRO A 13 -15.62 -15.50 -10.65
C PRO A 13 -15.24 -14.57 -11.83
N ALA A 14 -15.80 -13.36 -11.87
CA ALA A 14 -15.48 -12.35 -12.89
C ALA A 14 -14.23 -11.49 -12.53
N ARG A 15 -13.55 -11.77 -11.41
CA ARG A 15 -12.34 -11.07 -10.97
C ARG A 15 -11.17 -12.04 -10.92
N THR A 16 -9.99 -11.54 -11.23
CA THR A 16 -8.74 -12.27 -10.99
C THR A 16 -8.30 -12.05 -9.54
N VAL A 17 -8.10 -13.12 -8.80
CA VAL A 17 -7.55 -13.08 -7.44
C VAL A 17 -6.08 -13.42 -7.50
N ILE A 18 -5.23 -12.47 -7.13
CA ILE A 18 -3.79 -12.62 -7.08
C ILE A 18 -3.37 -12.58 -5.61
N SER A 19 -2.51 -13.51 -5.22
CA SER A 19 -1.96 -13.57 -3.86
C SER A 19 -0.46 -13.34 -3.89
N PHE A 20 0.04 -12.58 -2.93
CA PHE A 20 1.45 -12.31 -2.73
C PHE A 20 1.92 -12.88 -1.40
N GLU A 21 3.12 -13.45 -1.37
CA GLU A 21 3.75 -13.87 -0.13
C GLU A 21 4.66 -12.74 0.38
N LEU A 22 4.46 -12.33 1.64
CA LEU A 22 5.16 -11.20 2.23
C LEU A 22 6.27 -11.66 3.16
N ASN A 23 7.33 -10.87 3.25
CA ASN A 23 8.39 -11.04 4.23
C ASN A 23 7.86 -10.81 5.64
N LYS A 24 8.18 -11.72 6.55
CA LYS A 24 7.82 -11.69 7.95
C LYS A 24 9.08 -11.76 8.80
N SER A 25 9.09 -11.03 9.90
CA SER A 25 10.16 -11.11 10.88
C SER A 25 9.58 -11.00 12.29
N ASP A 26 9.99 -11.94 13.14
CA ASP A 26 9.65 -11.93 14.57
C ASP A 26 10.69 -11.19 15.41
N THR A 27 11.81 -10.79 14.81
CA THR A 27 12.97 -10.21 15.50
C THR A 27 13.32 -8.80 15.05
N GLU A 28 12.98 -8.44 13.80
CA GLU A 28 13.25 -7.12 13.23
C GLU A 28 11.95 -6.52 12.67
N PRO A 29 11.31 -5.60 13.39
CA PRO A 29 10.03 -5.01 12.99
C PRO A 29 10.07 -4.31 11.63
N ARG A 30 11.24 -3.76 11.22
CA ARG A 30 11.42 -3.11 9.92
C ARG A 30 11.39 -4.07 8.73
N ASP A 31 11.47 -5.37 8.98
CA ASP A 31 11.41 -6.42 7.95
C ASP A 31 10.09 -7.21 8.01
N ASN A 32 9.15 -6.76 8.85
CA ASN A 32 7.87 -7.42 9.02
C ASN A 32 6.76 -6.69 8.26
N ALA A 33 6.46 -7.12 7.04
CA ALA A 33 5.30 -6.67 6.30
C ALA A 33 4.05 -7.41 6.77
N LEU A 34 3.35 -6.89 7.80
CA LEU A 34 2.23 -7.55 8.47
C LEU A 34 1.09 -7.91 7.50
N HIS A 35 0.67 -6.94 6.68
CA HIS A 35 -0.35 -7.10 5.64
C HIS A 35 0.13 -6.46 4.34
N LEU A 36 -0.58 -6.71 3.24
CA LEU A 36 -0.21 -6.19 1.92
C LEU A 36 -0.16 -4.65 1.89
N ASP A 37 -1.08 -3.98 2.55
CA ASP A 37 -1.15 -2.51 2.64
C ASP A 37 -0.04 -1.88 3.52
N CYS A 38 0.80 -2.69 4.16
CA CYS A 38 2.05 -2.21 4.76
C CYS A 38 3.15 -1.95 3.73
N CYS A 39 3.15 -2.66 2.61
CA CYS A 39 4.19 -2.56 1.59
C CYS A 39 3.66 -2.26 0.18
N PHE A 40 2.35 -2.23 -0.03
CA PHE A 40 1.75 -1.96 -1.33
C PHE A 40 0.38 -1.31 -1.21
N GLN A 41 0.19 -0.20 -1.93
CA GLN A 41 -1.09 0.50 -2.01
C GLN A 41 -1.33 1.03 -3.42
N PRO A 42 -2.35 0.55 -4.14
CA PRO A 42 -2.82 1.21 -5.36
C PRO A 42 -3.39 2.60 -5.06
N ILE A 43 -3.05 3.56 -5.89
CA ILE A 43 -3.53 4.94 -5.79
C ILE A 43 -3.95 5.48 -7.17
N GLY A 44 -4.83 6.45 -7.19
CA GLY A 44 -5.29 7.05 -8.45
C GLY A 44 -5.96 6.03 -9.38
N ASN A 45 -5.78 6.23 -10.67
CA ASN A 45 -6.33 5.35 -11.70
C ASN A 45 -5.39 4.20 -12.09
N ASN A 46 -4.08 4.44 -12.06
CA ASN A 46 -3.07 3.46 -12.49
C ASN A 46 -1.70 3.73 -11.86
N GLN A 47 -1.67 4.10 -10.59
CA GLN A 47 -0.41 4.31 -9.86
C GLN A 47 -0.41 3.47 -8.59
N ALA A 48 0.77 3.24 -8.03
CA ALA A 48 0.90 2.52 -6.76
C ALA A 48 2.12 3.01 -5.95
N VAL A 49 2.01 2.87 -4.65
CA VAL A 49 3.13 2.96 -3.71
C VAL A 49 3.56 1.55 -3.36
N ILE A 50 4.86 1.26 -3.43
CA ILE A 50 5.41 -0.07 -3.14
C ILE A 50 6.69 0.01 -2.31
N TYR A 51 6.86 -0.93 -1.40
CA TYR A 51 8.16 -1.30 -0.84
C TYR A 51 8.53 -2.71 -1.33
N PRO A 52 9.46 -2.82 -2.30
CA PRO A 52 9.82 -4.11 -2.89
C PRO A 52 10.31 -5.14 -1.87
N GLY A 53 11.08 -4.71 -0.86
CA GLY A 53 11.58 -5.58 0.22
C GLY A 53 10.50 -6.19 1.12
N GLY A 54 9.25 -5.78 1.00
CA GLY A 54 8.11 -6.39 1.71
C GLY A 54 7.62 -7.70 1.10
N PHE A 55 8.03 -7.99 -0.13
CA PHE A 55 7.64 -9.21 -0.86
C PHE A 55 8.71 -10.29 -0.73
N LYS A 56 8.28 -11.54 -0.66
CA LYS A 56 9.18 -12.68 -0.55
C LYS A 56 9.75 -13.10 -1.91
N SER A 57 9.03 -12.83 -2.98
CA SER A 57 9.42 -13.16 -4.36
C SER A 57 9.69 -11.88 -5.16
N GLU A 58 10.82 -11.83 -5.84
CA GLU A 58 11.13 -10.79 -6.82
C GLU A 58 10.17 -10.82 -8.03
N ASP A 59 9.66 -12.00 -8.39
CA ASP A 59 8.67 -12.17 -9.47
C ASP A 59 7.36 -11.44 -9.13
N ASP A 60 6.95 -11.43 -7.86
CA ASP A 60 5.76 -10.72 -7.40
C ASP A 60 5.94 -9.19 -7.56
N VAL A 61 7.13 -8.69 -7.22
CA VAL A 61 7.49 -7.28 -7.42
C VAL A 61 7.50 -6.94 -8.90
N GLN A 62 8.16 -7.76 -9.72
CA GLN A 62 8.23 -7.55 -11.17
C GLN A 62 6.84 -7.62 -11.83
N PHE A 63 5.95 -8.50 -11.35
CA PHE A 63 4.55 -8.53 -11.79
C PHE A 63 3.86 -7.19 -11.54
N LEU A 64 4.02 -6.61 -10.34
CA LEU A 64 3.42 -5.32 -10.00
C LEU A 64 4.03 -4.16 -10.81
N MET A 65 5.35 -4.16 -11.00
CA MET A 65 6.06 -3.18 -11.83
C MET A 65 5.54 -3.21 -13.28
N ASN A 66 5.37 -4.40 -13.85
CA ASN A 66 4.83 -4.55 -15.20
C ASN A 66 3.35 -4.20 -15.30
N TYR A 67 2.56 -4.48 -14.25
CA TYR A 67 1.12 -4.24 -14.24
C TYR A 67 0.79 -2.73 -14.22
N PHE A 68 1.50 -1.96 -13.41
CA PHE A 68 1.30 -0.51 -13.28
C PHE A 68 2.14 0.30 -14.26
N GLY A 69 3.29 -0.22 -14.72
CA GLY A 69 4.37 0.51 -15.37
C GLY A 69 5.30 1.15 -14.34
N GLU A 70 6.60 0.97 -14.50
CA GLU A 70 7.61 1.46 -13.54
C GLU A 70 7.48 2.97 -13.26
N GLU A 71 7.15 3.76 -14.28
CA GLU A 71 6.94 5.20 -14.17
C GLU A 71 5.76 5.59 -13.28
N ASN A 72 4.81 4.67 -13.08
CA ASN A 72 3.61 4.87 -12.26
C ASN A 72 3.79 4.35 -10.82
N ILE A 73 4.94 3.78 -10.51
CA ILE A 73 5.28 3.29 -9.19
C ILE A 73 5.99 4.39 -8.38
N ILE A 74 5.63 4.49 -7.12
CA ILE A 74 6.37 5.24 -6.11
C ILE A 74 7.00 4.23 -5.16
N GLU A 75 8.29 4.02 -5.28
CA GLU A 75 9.01 3.19 -4.32
C GLU A 75 9.22 3.96 -3.02
N ILE A 76 8.99 3.27 -1.90
CA ILE A 76 9.30 3.75 -0.56
C ILE A 76 10.45 2.93 0.04
N THR A 77 11.16 3.55 0.95
CA THR A 77 12.29 2.92 1.65
C THR A 77 11.80 1.98 2.76
N ARG A 78 12.71 1.18 3.30
CA ARG A 78 12.46 0.30 4.45
C ARG A 78 11.95 1.08 5.67
N ASP A 79 12.56 2.23 5.97
CA ASP A 79 12.13 3.08 7.08
C ASP A 79 10.76 3.73 6.84
N GLU A 80 10.46 4.10 5.60
CA GLU A 80 9.14 4.61 5.22
C GLU A 80 8.07 3.52 5.29
N MET A 81 8.38 2.28 4.89
CA MET A 81 7.48 1.15 5.08
C MET A 81 7.20 0.91 6.56
N TYR A 82 8.24 0.90 7.40
CA TYR A 82 8.10 0.76 8.85
C TYR A 82 7.27 1.90 9.47
N ALA A 83 7.38 3.13 8.94
CA ALA A 83 6.55 4.27 9.33
C ALA A 83 5.13 4.23 8.71
N MET A 84 4.75 3.16 7.99
CA MET A 84 3.45 2.95 7.37
C MET A 84 3.12 3.91 6.20
N ASN A 85 4.13 4.37 5.46
CA ASN A 85 3.92 5.35 4.36
C ASN A 85 3.02 4.82 3.24
N SER A 86 2.97 3.51 2.98
CA SER A 86 2.04 2.93 2.01
C SER A 86 0.59 2.89 2.50
N ASN A 87 0.35 3.03 3.80
CA ASN A 87 -0.98 2.90 4.40
C ASN A 87 -1.80 4.19 4.26
N LEU A 88 -1.92 4.68 3.02
CA LEU A 88 -2.64 5.87 2.62
C LEU A 88 -4.15 5.61 2.49
N PHE A 89 -4.95 6.68 2.54
CA PHE A 89 -6.38 6.59 2.26
C PHE A 89 -6.78 7.46 1.08
N SER A 90 -7.16 6.85 -0.04
CA SER A 90 -7.70 7.57 -1.19
C SER A 90 -9.17 7.90 -0.97
N ILE A 91 -9.51 9.17 -0.96
CA ILE A 91 -10.91 9.66 -0.96
C ILE A 91 -11.49 9.50 -2.36
N SER A 92 -10.73 9.88 -3.38
CA SER A 92 -11.07 9.77 -4.79
C SER A 92 -9.84 9.31 -5.59
N HIS A 93 -9.93 9.32 -6.92
CA HIS A 93 -8.79 8.99 -7.79
C HIS A 93 -7.69 10.05 -7.79
N ASP A 94 -7.97 11.25 -7.32
CA ASP A 94 -7.07 12.42 -7.32
C ASP A 94 -6.82 13.01 -5.93
N VAL A 95 -7.53 12.53 -4.89
CA VAL A 95 -7.40 13.04 -3.51
C VAL A 95 -6.97 11.93 -2.56
N ILE A 96 -5.84 12.14 -1.90
CA ILE A 96 -5.23 11.21 -0.96
C ILE A 96 -5.09 11.86 0.41
N VAL A 97 -5.57 11.20 1.45
CA VAL A 97 -5.25 11.53 2.84
C VAL A 97 -3.95 10.81 3.22
N SER A 98 -3.01 11.56 3.75
CA SER A 98 -1.68 11.09 4.14
C SER A 98 -1.28 11.63 5.51
N GLU A 99 -0.35 10.95 6.17
CA GLU A 99 0.23 11.45 7.41
C GLU A 99 1.17 12.64 7.13
N LYS A 100 1.06 13.68 7.95
CA LYS A 100 1.80 14.94 7.79
C LYS A 100 3.33 14.76 7.77
N GLY A 101 3.85 13.78 8.51
CA GLY A 101 5.29 13.50 8.58
C GLY A 101 5.88 12.83 7.34
N PHE A 102 5.05 12.35 6.39
CA PHE A 102 5.52 11.67 5.17
C PHE A 102 6.01 12.66 4.11
N THR A 103 6.92 13.55 4.46
CA THR A 103 7.30 14.72 3.67
C THR A 103 7.76 14.37 2.26
N ARG A 104 8.62 13.34 2.10
CA ARG A 104 9.10 12.92 0.78
C ARG A 104 7.95 12.36 -0.06
N LEU A 105 7.17 11.44 0.50
CA LEU A 105 6.06 10.79 -0.19
C LEU A 105 4.98 11.83 -0.56
N ASN A 106 4.61 12.71 0.36
CA ASN A 106 3.62 13.76 0.12
C ASN A 106 4.04 14.73 -0.99
N THR A 107 5.34 15.05 -1.05
CA THR A 107 5.90 15.86 -2.14
C THR A 107 5.80 15.13 -3.48
N GLU A 108 6.14 13.84 -3.51
CA GLU A 108 6.07 13.03 -4.73
C GLU A 108 4.62 12.84 -5.21
N LEU A 109 3.68 12.61 -4.30
CA LEU A 109 2.25 12.52 -4.63
C LEU A 109 1.74 13.81 -5.29
N ARG A 110 2.10 14.98 -4.74
CA ARG A 110 1.74 16.27 -5.34
C ARG A 110 2.38 16.47 -6.72
N ARG A 111 3.65 16.08 -6.86
CA ARG A 111 4.36 16.13 -8.16
C ARG A 111 3.66 15.30 -9.23
N ARG A 112 3.02 14.21 -8.84
CA ARG A 112 2.22 13.33 -9.70
C ARG A 112 0.78 13.79 -9.92
N GLY A 113 0.40 14.95 -9.37
CA GLY A 113 -0.90 15.60 -9.58
C GLY A 113 -1.97 15.27 -8.55
N PHE A 114 -1.63 14.57 -7.47
CA PHE A 114 -2.59 14.33 -6.39
C PHE A 114 -2.77 15.56 -5.50
N THR A 115 -4.00 15.79 -5.08
CA THR A 115 -4.31 16.62 -3.92
C THR A 115 -4.02 15.79 -2.67
N VAL A 116 -3.12 16.27 -1.81
CA VAL A 116 -2.72 15.54 -0.60
C VAL A 116 -3.21 16.27 0.63
N GLU A 117 -4.17 15.66 1.31
CA GLU A 117 -4.72 16.11 2.59
C GLU A 117 -3.87 15.54 3.72
N GLU A 118 -3.05 16.38 4.33
CA GLU A 118 -2.13 15.99 5.39
C GLU A 118 -2.80 16.09 6.76
N ILE A 119 -2.78 14.99 7.51
CA ILE A 119 -3.28 14.96 8.88
C ILE A 119 -2.23 14.41 9.85
N PRO A 120 -2.21 14.88 11.11
CA PRO A 120 -1.33 14.33 12.14
C PRO A 120 -1.93 13.02 12.67
N TYR A 121 -1.44 11.88 12.20
CA TYR A 121 -1.98 10.55 12.52
C TYR A 121 -0.93 9.55 12.97
N ALA A 122 0.34 9.94 13.10
CA ALA A 122 1.48 9.06 13.37
C ALA A 122 1.36 8.28 14.70
N GLU A 123 0.64 8.79 15.70
CA GLU A 123 0.45 8.09 16.97
C GLU A 123 -0.29 6.74 16.80
N ILE A 124 -1.18 6.64 15.83
CA ILE A 124 -1.90 5.41 15.50
C ILE A 124 -0.96 4.37 14.88
N ALA A 125 0.06 4.79 14.13
CA ALA A 125 1.03 3.87 13.51
C ALA A 125 1.79 3.03 14.54
N LYS A 126 1.92 3.50 15.78
CA LYS A 126 2.51 2.73 16.89
C LYS A 126 1.73 1.46 17.25
N MET A 127 0.50 1.35 16.78
CA MET A 127 -0.37 0.18 16.93
C MET A 127 -0.41 -0.68 15.65
N GLU A 128 0.62 -0.58 14.80
CA GLU A 128 0.78 -1.35 13.55
C GLU A 128 -0.35 -1.15 12.53
N GLY A 129 -0.82 0.08 12.39
CA GLY A 129 -1.80 0.48 11.39
C GLY A 129 -1.82 1.98 11.19
N LEU A 130 -2.37 2.47 10.10
CA LEU A 130 -2.50 3.90 9.85
C LEU A 130 -3.86 4.21 9.20
N LEU A 131 -3.88 5.00 8.17
CA LEU A 131 -5.10 5.55 7.57
C LEU A 131 -5.95 4.48 6.88
N ARG A 132 -5.32 3.61 6.07
CA ARG A 132 -6.04 2.53 5.37
C ARG A 132 -6.61 1.52 6.36
N CYS A 133 -5.84 1.17 7.39
CA CYS A 133 -6.26 0.23 8.42
C CYS A 133 -7.38 0.77 9.31
N SER A 134 -7.45 2.11 9.47
CA SER A 134 -8.43 2.78 10.35
C SER A 134 -9.70 3.21 9.63
N THR A 135 -9.80 2.98 8.31
CA THR A 135 -10.92 3.48 7.49
C THR A 135 -11.63 2.36 6.74
N LEU A 136 -12.93 2.50 6.59
CA LEU A 136 -13.76 1.62 5.78
C LEU A 136 -14.64 2.49 4.86
N PRO A 137 -14.32 2.62 3.57
CA PRO A 137 -15.16 3.36 2.66
C PRO A 137 -16.47 2.60 2.43
N LEU A 138 -17.58 3.21 2.84
CA LEU A 138 -18.92 2.61 2.67
C LEU A 138 -19.50 2.83 1.28
N ARG A 139 -19.12 3.91 0.63
CA ARG A 139 -19.59 4.25 -0.72
C ARG A 139 -18.51 5.05 -1.45
N ARG A 140 -18.23 4.67 -2.69
CA ARG A 140 -17.42 5.45 -3.63
C ARG A 140 -18.24 5.73 -4.88
N LYS A 141 -18.13 6.94 -5.40
CA LYS A 141 -18.73 7.34 -6.70
C LYS A 141 -17.73 7.09 -7.82
#